data_6776e88cb78e873654bc9cf99b370b83
#
_entry.id   6776e88cb78e873654bc9cf99b370b83
#
_cell.length_a   1.000
_cell.length_b   1.000
_cell.length_c   1.000
_cell.angle_alpha   90.00
_cell.angle_beta   90.00
_cell.angle_gamma   90.00
#
_symmetry.space_group_name_H-M   'P 1'
#
loop_
_entity.id
_entity.type
_entity.pdbx_description
1 polymer ?
#
loop_
_entity_poly.entity_id
_entity_poly.type
_entity_poly.pdbx_seq_one_letter_code
_entity_poly.pdbx_strand_id
1 'polypeptide(L)'
;HDINAALALLHGEETDVYADAGYQGIEKRKQTGSARWHVAMRPSKRRKLNLKDPLDAIYDKIERLKAGIRAKVEHPFRILKRQFGYLKTRYRGLAKNTAQITTLFALGNLWMMRKALRKA
;
A
#
# COMPACT_ATOMS: atom_id res chain seq x y z
N HIS A 1 -9.90 -6.38 13.36
CA HIS A 1 -8.68 -5.56 13.47
C HIS A 1 -7.75 -5.97 12.35
N ASP A 2 -7.29 -5.05 11.53
CA ASP A 2 -6.50 -5.29 10.31
C ASP A 2 -5.26 -6.16 10.57
N ILE A 3 -4.67 -6.03 11.75
CA ILE A 3 -3.54 -6.83 12.22
C ILE A 3 -3.83 -8.35 12.25
N ASN A 4 -5.10 -8.76 12.40
CA ASN A 4 -5.48 -10.18 12.43
C ASN A 4 -5.55 -10.78 11.01
N ALA A 5 -5.81 -9.93 10.01
CA ALA A 5 -5.85 -10.33 8.62
C ALA A 5 -4.47 -10.22 7.93
N ALA A 6 -3.47 -9.63 8.61
CA ALA A 6 -2.17 -9.35 8.02
C ALA A 6 -1.48 -10.58 7.42
N LEU A 7 -1.55 -11.72 8.11
CA LEU A 7 -0.92 -12.97 7.67
C LEU A 7 -1.61 -13.58 6.44
N ALA A 8 -2.93 -13.40 6.32
CA ALA A 8 -3.68 -13.88 5.16
C ALA A 8 -3.36 -13.09 3.88
N LEU A 9 -2.70 -11.93 4.01
CA LEU A 9 -2.27 -11.10 2.89
C LEU A 9 -0.87 -11.45 2.38
N LEU A 10 -0.10 -12.24 3.13
CA LEU A 10 1.25 -12.65 2.76
C LEU A 10 1.20 -13.95 1.93
N HIS A 11 2.08 -14.03 0.93
CA HIS A 11 2.24 -15.22 0.09
C HIS A 11 3.42 -16.09 0.56
N GLY A 12 4.22 -15.61 1.54
CA GLY A 12 5.34 -16.33 2.13
C GLY A 12 6.70 -16.08 1.47
N GLU A 13 6.73 -15.36 0.36
CA GLU A 13 7.97 -15.03 -0.39
C GLU A 13 8.45 -13.61 -0.13
N GLU A 14 7.72 -12.84 0.68
CA GLU A 14 8.04 -11.44 0.95
C GLU A 14 9.25 -11.32 1.88
N THR A 15 10.21 -10.48 1.48
CA THR A 15 11.35 -10.08 2.31
C THR A 15 11.04 -8.83 3.13
N ASP A 16 10.29 -7.90 2.56
CA ASP A 16 9.94 -6.61 3.16
C ASP A 16 8.47 -6.27 2.96
N VAL A 17 7.78 -5.94 4.04
CA VAL A 17 6.35 -5.58 4.06
C VAL A 17 6.16 -4.17 4.59
N TYR A 18 5.51 -3.32 3.80
CA TYR A 18 5.24 -1.92 4.16
C TYR A 18 3.78 -1.76 4.57
N ALA A 19 3.55 -1.42 5.82
CA ALA A 19 2.21 -1.33 6.40
C ALA A 19 1.91 0.07 6.96
N ASP A 20 0.64 0.38 7.11
CA ASP A 20 0.21 1.63 7.75
C ASP A 20 0.30 1.57 9.28
N ALA A 21 -0.05 2.68 9.95
CA ALA A 21 0.03 2.78 11.40
C ALA A 21 -0.98 1.88 12.15
N GLY A 22 -1.98 1.31 11.45
CA GLY A 22 -2.93 0.34 12.00
C GLY A 22 -2.28 -0.99 12.36
N TYR A 23 -1.16 -1.32 11.68
CA TYR A 23 -0.41 -2.56 11.90
C TYR A 23 0.68 -2.45 12.99
N GLN A 24 0.71 -1.38 13.78
CA GLN A 24 1.69 -1.25 14.87
C GLN A 24 1.56 -2.39 15.88
N GLY A 25 2.70 -2.96 16.25
CA GLY A 25 2.77 -4.11 17.18
C GLY A 25 2.71 -5.46 16.48
N ILE A 26 2.64 -5.52 15.15
CA ILE A 26 2.68 -6.78 14.41
C ILE A 26 3.99 -7.53 14.66
N GLU A 27 5.11 -6.82 14.77
CA GLU A 27 6.46 -7.37 15.03
C GLU A 27 6.54 -8.20 16.33
N LYS A 28 5.63 -7.92 17.28
CA LYS A 28 5.56 -8.63 18.57
C LYS A 28 4.82 -9.97 18.47
N ARG A 29 4.20 -10.26 17.34
CA ARG A 29 3.44 -11.50 17.15
C ARG A 29 4.35 -12.59 16.59
N LYS A 30 4.35 -13.76 17.21
CA LYS A 30 5.16 -14.92 16.82
C LYS A 30 4.92 -15.44 15.40
N GLN A 31 3.86 -15.01 14.73
CA GLN A 31 3.40 -15.52 13.44
C GLN A 31 3.68 -14.57 12.26
N THR A 32 4.59 -13.62 12.40
CA THR A 32 4.85 -12.59 11.36
C THR A 32 5.67 -13.09 10.17
N GLY A 33 6.02 -14.38 10.12
CA GLY A 33 6.88 -14.94 9.08
C GLY A 33 8.32 -14.41 9.15
N SER A 34 9.10 -14.64 8.09
CA SER A 34 10.47 -14.15 7.94
C SER A 34 10.56 -12.71 7.40
N ALA A 35 9.43 -12.12 7.00
CA ALA A 35 9.38 -10.80 6.39
C ALA A 35 9.71 -9.67 7.38
N ARG A 36 10.48 -8.69 6.92
CA ARG A 36 10.76 -7.45 7.68
C ARG A 36 9.60 -6.48 7.53
N TRP A 37 8.99 -6.07 8.64
CA TRP A 37 7.86 -5.16 8.67
C TRP A 37 8.31 -3.71 8.83
N HIS A 38 7.91 -2.87 7.88
CA HIS A 38 8.14 -1.43 7.87
C HIS A 38 6.83 -0.70 8.14
N VAL A 39 6.40 -0.70 9.40
CA VAL A 39 5.14 -0.07 9.82
C VAL A 39 5.31 1.44 9.91
N ALA A 40 4.35 2.19 9.38
CA ALA A 40 4.34 3.64 9.45
C ALA A 40 4.17 4.15 10.89
N MET A 41 4.85 5.25 11.21
CA MET A 41 4.69 5.93 12.49
C MET A 41 3.30 6.56 12.58
N ARG A 42 2.70 6.53 13.78
CA ARG A 42 1.42 7.23 14.03
C ARG A 42 1.57 8.73 13.79
N PRO A 43 0.60 9.38 13.12
CA PRO A 43 0.66 10.82 12.85
C PRO A 43 0.90 11.68 14.09
N SER A 44 0.32 11.27 15.24
CA SER A 44 0.52 11.97 16.52
C SER A 44 1.97 11.92 17.03
N LYS A 45 2.69 10.81 16.81
CA LYS A 45 4.11 10.69 17.15
C LYS A 45 4.96 11.48 16.16
N ARG A 46 4.67 11.39 14.87
CA ARG A 46 5.41 12.09 13.82
C ARG A 46 5.37 13.61 13.99
N ARG A 47 4.22 14.18 14.41
CA ARG A 47 4.07 15.62 14.67
C ARG A 47 4.93 16.12 15.85
N LYS A 48 5.37 15.23 16.72
CA LYS A 48 6.21 15.58 17.88
C LYS A 48 7.72 15.56 17.59
N LEU A 49 8.11 15.12 16.39
CA LEU A 49 9.51 15.10 15.98
C LEU A 49 10.05 16.54 15.88
N ASN A 50 11.22 16.76 16.48
CA ASN A 50 11.96 18.00 16.36
C ASN A 50 12.94 17.92 15.19
N LEU A 51 12.58 18.49 14.04
CA LEU A 51 13.40 18.42 12.83
C LEU A 51 14.77 19.13 12.94
N LYS A 52 15.01 19.86 14.03
CA LYS A 52 16.34 20.42 14.34
C LYS A 52 17.26 19.38 14.99
N ASP A 53 16.71 18.33 15.57
CA ASP A 53 17.48 17.19 16.07
C ASP A 53 17.83 16.27 14.89
N PRO A 54 19.11 15.91 14.70
CA PRO A 54 19.56 15.02 13.62
C PRO A 54 18.87 13.65 13.64
N LEU A 55 18.60 13.07 14.80
CA LEU A 55 17.94 11.77 14.93
C LEU A 55 16.47 11.85 14.48
N ASP A 56 15.75 12.86 14.94
CA ASP A 56 14.35 13.07 14.58
C ASP A 56 14.20 13.39 13.07
N ALA A 57 15.16 14.13 12.50
CA ALA A 57 15.20 14.41 11.07
C ALA A 57 15.40 13.13 10.24
N ILE A 58 16.23 12.20 10.72
CA ILE A 58 16.43 10.88 10.09
C ILE A 58 15.12 10.08 10.16
N TYR A 59 14.46 10.04 11.31
CA TYR A 59 13.17 9.37 11.46
C TYR A 59 12.11 9.92 10.51
N ASP A 60 11.99 11.26 10.37
CA ASP A 60 11.05 11.84 9.42
C ASP A 60 11.39 11.47 7.97
N LYS A 61 12.68 11.42 7.61
CA LYS A 61 13.14 10.99 6.28
C LYS A 61 12.76 9.53 6.00
N ILE A 62 12.94 8.64 6.96
CA ILE A 62 12.53 7.23 6.86
C ILE A 62 11.02 7.13 6.65
N GLU A 63 10.23 7.88 7.40
CA GLU A 63 8.76 7.89 7.25
C GLU A 63 8.32 8.41 5.88
N ARG A 64 9.01 9.39 5.31
CA ARG A 64 8.76 9.85 3.92
C ARG A 64 9.06 8.75 2.90
N LEU A 65 10.15 8.01 3.08
CA LEU A 65 10.50 6.88 2.19
C LEU A 65 9.44 5.77 2.27
N LYS A 66 9.02 5.37 3.48
CA LYS A 66 7.94 4.40 3.68
C LYS A 66 6.64 4.86 3.00
N ALA A 67 6.26 6.12 3.17
CA ALA A 67 5.09 6.70 2.54
C ALA A 67 5.19 6.67 1.00
N GLY A 68 6.36 6.97 0.45
CA GLY A 68 6.62 6.91 -0.99
C GLY A 68 6.46 5.51 -1.58
N ILE A 69 6.92 4.47 -0.85
CA ILE A 69 6.74 3.07 -1.27
C ILE A 69 5.26 2.69 -1.24
N ARG A 70 4.55 3.02 -0.15
CA ARG A 70 3.11 2.74 0.00
C ARG A 70 2.27 3.45 -1.08
N ALA A 71 2.62 4.68 -1.43
CA ALA A 71 1.92 5.42 -2.48
C ALA A 71 1.94 4.71 -3.84
N LYS A 72 2.95 3.87 -4.11
CA LYS A 72 3.01 3.08 -5.36
C LYS A 72 1.84 2.08 -5.45
N VAL A 73 1.43 1.50 -4.33
CA VAL A 73 0.28 0.57 -4.27
C VAL A 73 -1.04 1.30 -4.52
N GLU A 74 -1.14 2.56 -4.09
CA GLU A 74 -2.34 3.38 -4.29
C GLU A 74 -2.48 3.88 -5.74
N HIS A 75 -1.39 3.88 -6.51
CA HIS A 75 -1.38 4.41 -7.87
C HIS A 75 -2.35 3.68 -8.83
N PRO A 76 -2.42 2.34 -8.89
CA PRO A 76 -3.41 1.62 -9.69
C PRO A 76 -4.85 2.01 -9.34
N PHE A 77 -5.19 2.09 -8.05
CA PHE A 77 -6.53 2.51 -7.60
C PHE A 77 -6.87 3.93 -8.03
N ARG A 78 -5.90 4.83 -8.03
CA ARG A 78 -6.06 6.20 -8.54
C ARG A 78 -6.39 6.19 -10.04
N ILE A 79 -5.76 5.31 -10.82
CA ILE A 79 -6.05 5.15 -12.25
C ILE A 79 -7.48 4.65 -12.45
N LEU A 80 -7.90 3.62 -11.72
CA LEU A 80 -9.27 3.11 -11.77
C LEU A 80 -10.29 4.22 -11.50
N LYS A 81 -10.06 5.03 -10.48
CA LYS A 81 -10.97 6.11 -10.09
C LYS A 81 -10.98 7.26 -11.10
N ARG A 82 -9.81 7.72 -11.57
CA ARG A 82 -9.69 8.94 -12.37
C ARG A 82 -9.77 8.71 -13.88
N GLN A 83 -9.18 7.61 -14.38
CA GLN A 83 -9.17 7.33 -15.83
C GLN A 83 -10.38 6.50 -16.25
N PHE A 84 -10.81 5.54 -15.41
CA PHE A 84 -11.92 4.66 -15.73
C PHE A 84 -13.21 5.00 -15.00
N GLY A 85 -13.23 6.05 -14.16
CA GLY A 85 -14.44 6.53 -13.48
C GLY A 85 -15.04 5.53 -12.49
N TYR A 86 -14.25 4.60 -11.96
CA TYR A 86 -14.72 3.60 -11.00
C TYR A 86 -14.81 4.21 -9.60
N LEU A 87 -15.93 4.89 -9.31
CA LEU A 87 -16.18 5.57 -8.03
C LEU A 87 -16.98 4.72 -7.05
N LYS A 88 -17.80 3.80 -7.55
CA LYS A 88 -18.66 2.91 -6.76
C LYS A 88 -18.93 1.61 -7.49
N THR A 89 -19.30 0.57 -6.75
CA THR A 89 -19.79 -0.69 -7.31
C THR A 89 -21.07 -0.47 -8.08
N ARG A 90 -21.19 -1.09 -9.27
CA ARG A 90 -22.35 -0.93 -10.15
C ARG A 90 -23.21 -2.18 -10.24
N TYR A 91 -22.66 -3.34 -9.93
CA TYR A 91 -23.33 -4.62 -10.06
C TYR A 91 -23.75 -5.18 -8.70
N ARG A 92 -24.81 -5.98 -8.71
CA ARG A 92 -25.18 -6.79 -7.54
C ARG A 92 -24.39 -8.10 -7.56
N GLY A 93 -23.94 -8.51 -6.38
CA GLY A 93 -23.20 -9.74 -6.17
C GLY A 93 -21.68 -9.62 -6.36
N LEU A 94 -20.96 -10.52 -5.69
CA LEU A 94 -19.49 -10.49 -5.65
C LEU A 94 -18.88 -10.82 -7.01
N ALA A 95 -19.36 -11.86 -7.68
CA ALA A 95 -18.79 -12.36 -8.93
C ALA A 95 -18.71 -11.29 -10.04
N LYS A 96 -19.82 -10.55 -10.27
CA LYS A 96 -19.86 -9.49 -11.29
C LYS A 96 -18.94 -8.31 -10.94
N ASN A 97 -18.90 -7.91 -9.68
CA ASN A 97 -18.02 -6.82 -9.23
C ASN A 97 -16.55 -7.25 -9.28
N THR A 98 -16.22 -8.49 -8.93
CA THR A 98 -14.86 -9.04 -9.05
C THR A 98 -14.42 -9.06 -10.52
N ALA A 99 -15.23 -9.56 -11.43
CA ALA A 99 -14.92 -9.56 -12.86
C ALA A 99 -14.68 -8.14 -13.39
N GLN A 100 -15.53 -7.18 -13.02
CA GLN A 100 -15.34 -5.77 -13.37
C GLN A 100 -14.02 -5.21 -12.85
N ILE A 101 -13.73 -5.41 -11.56
CA ILE A 101 -12.51 -4.90 -10.94
C ILE A 101 -11.28 -5.52 -11.58
N THR A 102 -11.28 -6.82 -11.82
CA THR A 102 -10.17 -7.54 -12.49
C THR A 102 -9.90 -6.96 -13.87
N THR A 103 -10.97 -6.75 -14.68
CA THR A 103 -10.85 -6.13 -16.00
C THR A 103 -10.27 -4.71 -15.91
N LEU A 104 -10.75 -3.90 -14.96
CA LEU A 104 -10.26 -2.53 -14.77
C LEU A 104 -8.79 -2.50 -14.32
N PHE A 105 -8.34 -3.44 -13.49
CA PHE A 105 -6.93 -3.54 -13.11
C PHE A 105 -6.06 -3.95 -14.31
N ALA A 106 -6.51 -4.89 -15.15
CA ALA A 106 -5.81 -5.26 -16.38
C ALA A 106 -5.64 -4.07 -17.32
N LEU A 107 -6.72 -3.31 -17.56
CA LEU A 107 -6.68 -2.08 -18.35
C LEU A 107 -5.81 -1.00 -17.68
N GLY A 108 -5.83 -0.90 -16.35
CA GLY A 108 -4.99 0.00 -15.57
C GLY A 108 -3.50 -0.29 -15.77
N ASN A 109 -3.11 -1.56 -15.77
CA ASN A 109 -1.74 -1.99 -16.04
C ASN A 109 -1.30 -1.59 -17.47
N LEU A 110 -2.14 -1.83 -18.48
CA LEU A 110 -1.87 -1.38 -19.85
C LEU A 110 -1.74 0.15 -19.93
N TRP A 111 -2.61 0.88 -19.23
CA TRP A 111 -2.54 2.33 -19.16
C TRP A 111 -1.22 2.81 -18.55
N MET A 112 -0.75 2.18 -17.49
CA MET A 112 0.53 2.51 -16.85
C MET A 112 1.71 2.25 -17.81
N MET A 113 1.67 1.15 -18.56
CA MET A 113 2.71 0.75 -19.51
C MET A 113 2.62 1.46 -20.87
N ARG A 114 1.58 2.23 -21.16
CA ARG A 114 1.30 2.83 -22.49
C ARG A 114 2.47 3.60 -23.12
N LYS A 115 3.28 4.27 -22.29
CA LYS A 115 4.45 5.01 -22.80
C LYS A 115 5.59 4.09 -23.22
N ALA A 116 5.79 2.98 -22.52
CA ALA A 116 6.78 1.97 -22.87
C ALA A 116 6.33 1.21 -24.13
N LEU A 117 5.06 0.79 -24.18
CA LEU A 117 4.49 0.08 -25.33
C LEU A 117 4.48 0.92 -26.62
N ARG A 118 4.43 2.26 -26.52
CA ARG A 118 4.50 3.15 -27.71
C ARG A 118 5.92 3.36 -28.24
N LYS A 119 6.93 2.94 -27.49
CA LYS A 119 8.34 3.05 -27.87
C LYS A 119 8.93 1.74 -28.37
N ALA A 120 8.20 0.64 -28.13
CA ALA A 120 8.51 -0.68 -28.65
C ALA A 120 7.95 -0.85 -30.06
#